data_3d64ae731fa174c055d3b13bdd76c8ae
#
_entry.id   3d64ae731fa174c055d3b13bdd76c8ae
#
_cell.length_a   1.000
_cell.length_b   1.000
_cell.length_c   1.000
_cell.angle_alpha   90.00
_cell.angle_beta   90.00
_cell.angle_gamma   90.00
#
_symmetry.space_group_name_H-M   'P 1'
#
loop_
_entity.id
_entity.type
_entity.pdbx_description
1 polymer ?
#
loop_
_entity_poly.entity_id
_entity_poly.type
_entity_poly.pdbx_seq_one_letter_code
_entity_poly.pdbx_strand_id
1 'polypeptide(L)'
;MSARRTTILLAFFLAMFSFAKAESLAVGAAAPAITGTTETGATLDLASVYKKGFTLVYFFPKADTPGCTAQGCSLRDAYEELTKNGVTVIGVSTDTVEAQKEFKEKYHFPFTLIADHDKKVMHAFGQDGIMFASRQAFLIDKSGKVVWRDLKASTKKQAEDVLAALRTLGS
;
A
#
# COMPACT_ATOMS: atom_id res chain seq x y z
N MET A 1 47.57 -18.87 54.11
CA MET A 1 46.16 -18.43 54.02
C MET A 1 45.98 -17.60 52.74
N SER A 2 45.48 -18.22 51.68
CA SER A 2 45.41 -17.63 50.34
C SER A 2 43.96 -17.18 50.05
N ALA A 3 43.77 -15.88 49.94
CA ALA A 3 42.47 -15.30 49.60
C ALA A 3 42.29 -15.25 48.07
N ARG A 4 41.45 -16.13 47.52
CA ARG A 4 41.02 -16.12 46.11
C ARG A 4 40.07 -14.94 45.89
N ARG A 5 40.51 -13.94 45.11
CA ARG A 5 39.68 -12.86 44.58
C ARG A 5 38.92 -13.39 43.37
N THR A 6 37.62 -13.58 43.55
CA THR A 6 36.67 -13.91 42.46
C THR A 6 36.30 -12.62 41.74
N THR A 7 36.82 -12.41 40.54
CA THR A 7 36.45 -11.28 39.67
C THR A 7 35.14 -11.64 38.92
N ILE A 8 34.04 -11.03 39.28
CA ILE A 8 32.76 -11.17 38.60
C ILE A 8 32.80 -10.22 37.37
N LEU A 9 32.98 -10.79 36.19
CA LEU A 9 32.80 -10.10 34.90
C LEU A 9 31.30 -9.92 34.63
N LEU A 10 30.79 -8.72 34.92
CA LEU A 10 29.46 -8.32 34.57
C LEU A 10 29.44 -7.97 33.08
N ALA A 11 29.08 -8.93 32.23
CA ALA A 11 28.85 -8.70 30.79
C ALA A 11 27.60 -7.85 30.60
N PHE A 12 27.78 -6.57 30.37
CA PHE A 12 26.71 -5.64 29.94
C PHE A 12 26.29 -5.98 28.51
N PHE A 13 25.26 -6.79 28.38
CA PHE A 13 24.62 -7.05 27.07
C PHE A 13 23.78 -5.80 26.70
N LEU A 14 24.44 -4.86 26.02
CA LEU A 14 23.77 -3.68 25.45
C LEU A 14 22.92 -4.16 24.28
N ALA A 15 21.65 -4.46 24.55
CA ALA A 15 20.67 -4.70 23.49
C ALA A 15 20.52 -3.41 22.69
N MET A 16 21.19 -3.32 21.54
CA MET A 16 20.95 -2.29 20.54
C MET A 16 19.54 -2.51 19.99
N PHE A 17 18.55 -1.82 20.56
CA PHE A 17 17.28 -1.61 19.92
C PHE A 17 17.53 -0.72 18.70
N SER A 18 17.81 -1.33 17.56
CA SER A 18 17.72 -0.64 16.28
C SER A 18 16.27 -0.26 16.07
N PHE A 19 15.95 1.02 16.21
CA PHE A 19 14.70 1.57 15.70
C PHE A 19 14.76 1.41 14.17
N ALA A 20 14.26 0.29 13.67
CA ALA A 20 14.06 0.11 12.24
C ALA A 20 13.01 1.15 11.81
N LYS A 21 13.43 2.15 11.04
CA LYS A 21 12.53 3.05 10.34
C LYS A 21 11.57 2.17 9.53
N ALA A 22 10.26 2.45 9.62
CA ALA A 22 9.28 1.76 8.81
C ALA A 22 9.68 1.91 7.34
N GLU A 23 10.03 0.81 6.70
CA GLU A 23 10.42 0.77 5.29
C GLU A 23 9.23 0.22 4.49
N SER A 24 8.90 0.89 3.38
CA SER A 24 7.84 0.43 2.47
C SER A 24 8.10 -1.00 2.02
N LEU A 25 7.04 -1.80 1.92
CA LEU A 25 7.12 -3.23 1.61
C LEU A 25 8.00 -3.51 0.38
N ALA A 26 8.93 -4.46 0.53
CA ALA A 26 9.78 -4.91 -0.56
C ALA A 26 9.05 -5.90 -1.49
N VAL A 27 9.52 -6.04 -2.73
CA VAL A 27 9.10 -7.13 -3.62
C VAL A 27 9.47 -8.47 -2.97
N GLY A 28 8.54 -9.42 -3.00
CA GLY A 28 8.65 -10.71 -2.31
C GLY A 28 8.09 -10.72 -0.88
N ALA A 29 7.87 -9.56 -0.26
CA ALA A 29 7.25 -9.47 1.06
C ALA A 29 5.77 -9.87 1.03
N ALA A 30 5.26 -10.41 2.15
CA ALA A 30 3.83 -10.62 2.32
C ALA A 30 3.11 -9.27 2.45
N ALA A 31 2.05 -9.08 1.66
CA ALA A 31 1.19 -7.92 1.78
C ALA A 31 0.35 -8.01 3.07
N PRO A 32 0.02 -6.89 3.70
CA PRO A 32 -0.73 -6.90 4.95
C PRO A 32 -2.12 -7.52 4.81
N ALA A 33 -2.45 -8.48 5.67
CA ALA A 33 -3.80 -9.02 5.84
C ALA A 33 -4.59 -8.08 6.78
N ILE A 34 -5.04 -6.95 6.25
CA ILE A 34 -5.67 -5.87 7.02
C ILE A 34 -7.02 -5.49 6.41
N THR A 35 -7.91 -4.98 7.22
CA THR A 35 -9.17 -4.41 6.77
C THR A 35 -9.08 -2.88 6.64
N GLY A 36 -9.78 -2.33 5.64
CA GLY A 36 -9.97 -0.89 5.47
C GLY A 36 -11.44 -0.53 5.32
N THR A 37 -11.77 0.74 5.57
CA THR A 37 -13.11 1.29 5.35
C THR A 37 -13.22 1.83 3.94
N THR A 38 -14.21 1.37 3.15
CA THR A 38 -14.40 1.82 1.77
C THR A 38 -15.09 3.19 1.72
N GLU A 39 -15.15 3.78 0.53
CA GLU A 39 -15.89 5.02 0.24
C GLU A 39 -17.40 4.91 0.52
N THR A 40 -17.92 3.72 0.73
CA THR A 40 -19.33 3.50 1.13
C THR A 40 -19.51 3.29 2.64
N GLY A 41 -18.42 3.35 3.41
CA GLY A 41 -18.41 3.03 4.84
C GLY A 41 -18.37 1.52 5.16
N ALA A 42 -18.34 0.66 4.15
CA ALA A 42 -18.23 -0.79 4.35
C ALA A 42 -16.81 -1.22 4.71
N THR A 43 -16.68 -2.33 5.40
CA THR A 43 -15.36 -2.94 5.69
C THR A 43 -14.93 -3.82 4.52
N LEU A 44 -13.70 -3.62 4.04
CA LEU A 44 -13.05 -4.44 3.02
C LEU A 44 -11.85 -5.17 3.64
N ASP A 45 -11.84 -6.50 3.57
CA ASP A 45 -10.68 -7.33 3.92
C ASP A 45 -9.76 -7.49 2.71
N LEU A 46 -8.58 -6.88 2.77
CA LEU A 46 -7.60 -6.91 1.69
C LEU A 46 -7.11 -8.33 1.40
N ALA A 47 -6.95 -9.18 2.43
CA ALA A 47 -6.53 -10.56 2.23
C ALA A 47 -7.53 -11.36 1.38
N SER A 48 -8.81 -11.07 1.51
CA SER A 48 -9.87 -11.70 0.69
C SER A 48 -9.82 -11.21 -0.77
N VAL A 49 -9.40 -9.97 -0.99
CA VAL A 49 -9.26 -9.41 -2.35
C VAL A 49 -8.06 -10.03 -3.07
N TYR A 50 -6.92 -10.19 -2.40
CA TYR A 50 -5.71 -10.79 -3.00
C TYR A 50 -5.99 -12.17 -3.60
N LYS A 51 -6.80 -12.99 -2.94
CA LYS A 51 -7.14 -14.34 -3.41
C LYS A 51 -7.84 -14.40 -4.77
N LYS A 52 -8.40 -13.28 -5.26
CA LYS A 52 -9.14 -13.22 -6.52
C LYS A 52 -8.26 -13.09 -7.76
N GLY A 53 -6.99 -12.64 -7.60
CA GLY A 53 -6.07 -12.40 -8.69
C GLY A 53 -5.00 -11.39 -8.29
N PHE A 54 -4.47 -10.65 -9.25
CA PHE A 54 -3.62 -9.51 -8.94
C PHE A 54 -4.43 -8.39 -8.28
N THR A 55 -3.83 -7.72 -7.30
CA THR A 55 -4.41 -6.54 -6.66
C THR A 55 -3.41 -5.40 -6.74
N LEU A 56 -3.80 -4.31 -7.39
CA LEU A 56 -3.09 -3.04 -7.33
C LEU A 56 -3.60 -2.24 -6.14
N VAL A 57 -2.76 -2.05 -5.13
CA VAL A 57 -3.01 -1.09 -4.04
C VAL A 57 -2.17 0.16 -4.32
N TYR A 58 -2.82 1.28 -4.65
CA TYR A 58 -2.13 2.54 -4.88
C TYR A 58 -2.51 3.58 -3.83
N PHE A 59 -1.50 4.26 -3.32
CA PHE A 59 -1.64 5.32 -2.33
C PHE A 59 -1.53 6.69 -2.99
N PHE A 60 -2.34 7.62 -2.53
CA PHE A 60 -2.30 9.01 -2.95
C PHE A 60 -2.49 9.96 -1.77
N PRO A 61 -1.84 11.15 -1.78
CA PRO A 61 -1.84 12.06 -0.63
C PRO A 61 -3.21 12.58 -0.25
N LYS A 62 -4.03 13.03 -1.23
CA LYS A 62 -5.30 13.70 -0.93
C LYS A 62 -6.24 13.64 -2.12
N ALA A 63 -7.49 13.28 -1.85
CA ALA A 63 -8.60 13.29 -2.82
C ALA A 63 -8.79 14.66 -3.47
N ASP A 64 -9.24 14.66 -4.72
CA ASP A 64 -9.59 15.83 -5.53
C ASP A 64 -8.45 16.88 -5.71
N THR A 65 -7.19 16.46 -5.57
CA THR A 65 -6.04 17.29 -5.96
C THR A 65 -5.58 16.95 -7.38
N PRO A 66 -4.98 17.90 -8.14
CA PRO A 66 -4.67 17.67 -9.57
C PRO A 66 -3.85 16.42 -9.84
N GLY A 67 -2.80 16.15 -9.06
CA GLY A 67 -1.94 14.96 -9.24
C GLY A 67 -2.65 13.66 -8.86
N CYS A 68 -3.47 13.65 -7.81
CA CYS A 68 -4.21 12.45 -7.39
C CYS A 68 -5.36 12.16 -8.36
N THR A 69 -6.01 13.20 -8.88
CA THR A 69 -7.02 13.08 -9.94
C THR A 69 -6.41 12.50 -11.21
N ALA A 70 -5.26 13.02 -11.66
CA ALA A 70 -4.57 12.49 -12.84
C ALA A 70 -4.18 11.00 -12.67
N GLN A 71 -3.71 10.60 -11.47
CA GLN A 71 -3.39 9.21 -11.16
C GLN A 71 -4.63 8.31 -11.23
N GLY A 72 -5.72 8.71 -10.57
CA GLY A 72 -6.98 7.96 -10.59
C GLY A 72 -7.58 7.86 -12.00
N CYS A 73 -7.54 8.94 -12.77
CA CYS A 73 -8.01 8.97 -14.16
C CYS A 73 -7.18 8.03 -15.07
N SER A 74 -5.85 7.99 -14.91
CA SER A 74 -5.00 7.03 -15.64
C SER A 74 -5.45 5.58 -15.40
N LEU A 75 -5.75 5.22 -14.15
CA LEU A 75 -6.24 3.87 -13.80
C LEU A 75 -7.67 3.62 -14.28
N ARG A 76 -8.55 4.63 -14.22
CA ARG A 76 -9.92 4.54 -14.74
C ARG A 76 -9.93 4.30 -16.25
N ASP A 77 -9.15 5.08 -16.99
CA ASP A 77 -9.14 5.03 -18.45
C ASP A 77 -8.58 3.70 -18.98
N ALA A 78 -7.69 3.03 -18.22
CA ALA A 78 -7.16 1.71 -18.53
C ALA A 78 -7.87 0.56 -17.76
N TYR A 79 -8.98 0.82 -17.07
CA TYR A 79 -9.59 -0.14 -16.15
C TYR A 79 -10.03 -1.44 -16.81
N GLU A 80 -10.56 -1.37 -18.02
CA GLU A 80 -10.94 -2.56 -18.79
C GLU A 80 -9.73 -3.45 -19.10
N GLU A 81 -8.60 -2.86 -19.50
CA GLU A 81 -7.36 -3.61 -19.76
C GLU A 81 -6.77 -4.20 -18.47
N LEU A 82 -6.77 -3.45 -17.38
CA LEU A 82 -6.33 -3.93 -16.08
C LEU A 82 -7.17 -5.12 -15.61
N THR A 83 -8.48 -5.04 -15.71
CA THR A 83 -9.39 -6.13 -15.29
C THR A 83 -9.30 -7.36 -16.18
N LYS A 84 -9.10 -7.19 -17.50
CA LYS A 84 -8.80 -8.31 -18.44
C LYS A 84 -7.52 -9.06 -18.06
N ASN A 85 -6.55 -8.35 -17.48
CA ASN A 85 -5.32 -8.93 -16.93
C ASN A 85 -5.47 -9.43 -15.48
N GLY A 86 -6.69 -9.54 -14.96
CA GLY A 86 -6.98 -10.06 -13.63
C GLY A 86 -6.60 -9.14 -12.48
N VAL A 87 -6.50 -7.82 -12.73
CA VAL A 87 -6.13 -6.83 -11.71
C VAL A 87 -7.37 -6.22 -11.07
N THR A 88 -7.47 -6.33 -9.76
CA THR A 88 -8.38 -5.52 -8.93
C THR A 88 -7.64 -4.25 -8.50
N VAL A 89 -8.24 -3.08 -8.71
CA VAL A 89 -7.65 -1.79 -8.34
C VAL A 89 -8.26 -1.28 -7.03
N ILE A 90 -7.41 -0.86 -6.08
CA ILE A 90 -7.81 -0.26 -4.81
C ILE A 90 -6.98 1.00 -4.59
N GLY A 91 -7.65 2.14 -4.44
CA GLY A 91 -7.02 3.39 -4.04
C GLY A 91 -7.10 3.59 -2.53
N VAL A 92 -6.07 4.18 -1.94
CA VAL A 92 -5.98 4.42 -0.49
C VAL A 92 -5.48 5.85 -0.23
N SER A 93 -6.20 6.59 0.59
CA SER A 93 -5.72 7.85 1.16
C SER A 93 -6.24 8.05 2.58
N THR A 94 -5.69 9.04 3.28
CA THR A 94 -6.10 9.37 4.65
C THR A 94 -7.35 10.27 4.72
N ASP A 95 -8.03 10.46 3.60
CA ASP A 95 -9.28 11.22 3.52
C ASP A 95 -10.43 10.50 4.22
N THR A 96 -11.52 11.23 4.49
CA THR A 96 -12.74 10.65 5.08
C THR A 96 -13.54 9.84 4.06
N VAL A 97 -14.51 9.06 4.55
CA VAL A 97 -15.43 8.29 3.71
C VAL A 97 -16.18 9.20 2.74
N GLU A 98 -16.66 10.35 3.22
CA GLU A 98 -17.39 11.33 2.42
C GLU A 98 -16.51 11.89 1.29
N ALA A 99 -15.27 12.30 1.61
CA ALA A 99 -14.34 12.84 0.61
C ALA A 99 -13.96 11.80 -0.46
N GLN A 100 -13.75 10.53 -0.05
CA GLN A 100 -13.49 9.43 -0.99
C GLN A 100 -14.71 9.13 -1.86
N LYS A 101 -15.92 9.17 -1.31
CA LYS A 101 -17.14 9.00 -2.05
C LYS A 101 -17.34 10.09 -3.11
N GLU A 102 -17.21 11.36 -2.71
CA GLU A 102 -17.30 12.50 -3.60
C GLU A 102 -16.25 12.43 -4.72
N PHE A 103 -15.02 12.07 -4.38
CA PHE A 103 -13.93 11.91 -5.34
C PHE A 103 -14.23 10.82 -6.38
N LYS A 104 -14.69 9.66 -5.93
CA LYS A 104 -15.09 8.55 -6.80
C LYS A 104 -16.25 8.94 -7.73
N GLU A 105 -17.30 9.55 -7.20
CA GLU A 105 -18.47 9.96 -7.97
C GLU A 105 -18.12 11.04 -9.00
N LYS A 106 -17.36 12.06 -8.60
CA LYS A 106 -16.96 13.18 -9.46
C LYS A 106 -16.17 12.75 -10.69
N TYR A 107 -15.27 11.78 -10.52
CA TYR A 107 -14.41 11.31 -11.60
C TYR A 107 -14.80 9.94 -12.16
N HIS A 108 -15.93 9.39 -11.72
CA HIS A 108 -16.47 8.11 -12.17
C HIS A 108 -15.49 6.94 -12.06
N PHE A 109 -14.78 6.83 -10.93
CA PHE A 109 -13.84 5.74 -10.72
C PHE A 109 -14.59 4.40 -10.57
N PRO A 110 -14.29 3.37 -11.40
CA PRO A 110 -14.98 2.07 -11.36
C PRO A 110 -14.48 1.15 -10.25
N PHE A 111 -13.44 1.56 -9.52
CA PHE A 111 -12.78 0.78 -8.49
C PHE A 111 -13.04 1.32 -7.08
N THR A 112 -12.69 0.51 -6.07
CA THR A 112 -12.87 0.85 -4.65
C THR A 112 -11.80 1.83 -4.17
N LEU A 113 -12.23 2.79 -3.34
CA LEU A 113 -11.35 3.68 -2.60
C LEU A 113 -11.46 3.36 -1.10
N ILE A 114 -10.32 3.30 -0.40
CA ILE A 114 -10.25 3.13 1.05
C ILE A 114 -10.02 4.49 1.70
N ALA A 115 -10.89 4.83 2.63
CA ALA A 115 -10.79 5.97 3.53
C ALA A 115 -9.98 5.56 4.76
N ASP A 116 -8.65 5.67 4.68
CA ASP A 116 -7.69 5.27 5.73
C ASP A 116 -7.43 6.42 6.72
N HIS A 117 -8.52 7.00 7.25
CA HIS A 117 -8.42 8.17 8.13
C HIS A 117 -7.61 7.88 9.40
N ASP A 118 -7.67 6.67 9.92
CA ASP A 118 -6.87 6.19 11.06
C ASP A 118 -5.46 5.72 10.67
N LYS A 119 -5.10 5.78 9.39
CA LYS A 119 -3.77 5.48 8.82
C LYS A 119 -3.28 4.04 9.02
N LYS A 120 -4.16 3.14 9.39
CA LYS A 120 -3.79 1.73 9.64
C LYS A 120 -3.27 1.05 8.39
N VAL A 121 -3.94 1.25 7.25
CA VAL A 121 -3.57 0.62 5.99
C VAL A 121 -2.22 1.16 5.51
N MET A 122 -2.03 2.49 5.47
CA MET A 122 -0.76 3.05 5.04
C MET A 122 0.41 2.63 5.94
N HIS A 123 0.22 2.59 7.26
CA HIS A 123 1.26 2.13 8.18
C HIS A 123 1.57 0.64 8.00
N ALA A 124 0.56 -0.21 7.76
CA ALA A 124 0.76 -1.62 7.48
C ALA A 124 1.58 -1.85 6.20
N PHE A 125 1.49 -0.95 5.20
CA PHE A 125 2.32 -0.94 3.99
C PHE A 125 3.70 -0.28 4.19
N GLY A 126 4.08 0.03 5.44
CA GLY A 126 5.39 0.57 5.78
C GLY A 126 5.56 2.06 5.47
N GLN A 127 4.47 2.82 5.37
CA GLN A 127 4.54 4.26 5.24
C GLN A 127 4.46 4.92 6.63
N ASP A 128 5.33 5.87 6.90
CA ASP A 128 5.44 6.58 8.18
C ASP A 128 4.90 8.02 8.14
N GLY A 129 4.13 8.36 7.11
CA GLY A 129 3.54 9.69 6.94
C GLY A 129 2.62 10.08 8.11
N ILE A 130 2.80 11.30 8.63
CA ILE A 130 2.01 11.81 9.77
C ILE A 130 0.64 12.31 9.31
N MET A 131 0.56 12.99 8.17
CA MET A 131 -0.68 13.62 7.69
C MET A 131 -1.25 12.94 6.46
N PHE A 132 -0.41 12.56 5.52
CA PHE A 132 -0.82 12.04 4.22
C PHE A 132 -0.04 10.78 3.86
N ALA A 133 -0.67 9.91 3.08
CA ALA A 133 0.02 8.81 2.42
C ALA A 133 1.00 9.34 1.37
N SER A 134 2.15 8.70 1.24
CA SER A 134 3.06 8.92 0.13
C SER A 134 2.50 8.30 -1.14
N ARG A 135 2.76 8.90 -2.30
CA ARG A 135 2.35 8.34 -3.59
C ARG A 135 3.17 7.12 -3.93
N GLN A 136 2.62 5.96 -3.64
CA GLN A 136 3.24 4.65 -3.86
C GLN A 136 2.22 3.69 -4.46
N ALA A 137 2.70 2.64 -5.11
CA ALA A 137 1.86 1.59 -5.65
C ALA A 137 2.51 0.21 -5.45
N PHE A 138 1.67 -0.77 -5.17
CA PHE A 138 2.06 -2.16 -4.94
C PHE A 138 1.17 -3.08 -5.75
N LEU A 139 1.77 -3.95 -6.56
CA LEU A 139 1.06 -5.04 -7.22
C LEU A 139 1.26 -6.31 -6.39
N ILE A 140 0.16 -6.93 -5.99
CA ILE A 140 0.11 -8.08 -5.09
C ILE A 140 -0.49 -9.25 -5.86
N ASP A 141 0.13 -10.41 -5.79
CA ASP A 141 -0.37 -11.63 -6.43
C ASP A 141 -1.45 -12.34 -5.58
N LYS A 142 -2.06 -13.38 -6.14
CA LYS A 142 -3.10 -14.16 -5.46
C LYS A 142 -2.62 -14.92 -4.21
N SER A 143 -1.30 -15.04 -4.01
CA SER A 143 -0.72 -15.60 -2.78
C SER A 143 -0.55 -14.55 -1.69
N GLY A 144 -0.84 -13.29 -1.97
CA GLY A 144 -0.65 -12.17 -1.07
C GLY A 144 0.79 -11.67 -1.02
N LYS A 145 1.61 -11.94 -2.03
CA LYS A 145 2.97 -11.40 -2.12
C LYS A 145 3.04 -10.17 -3.01
N VAL A 146 3.83 -9.19 -2.58
CA VAL A 146 4.19 -8.04 -3.42
C VAL A 146 5.08 -8.53 -4.56
N VAL A 147 4.62 -8.41 -5.80
CA VAL A 147 5.36 -8.83 -7.01
C VAL A 147 5.96 -7.65 -7.77
N TRP A 148 5.46 -6.45 -7.52
CA TRP A 148 6.00 -5.20 -8.05
C TRP A 148 5.64 -4.04 -7.10
N ARG A 149 6.49 -3.01 -7.06
CA ARG A 149 6.21 -1.77 -6.34
C ARG A 149 6.79 -0.56 -7.06
N ASP A 150 6.13 0.57 -6.88
CA ASP A 150 6.66 1.89 -7.24
C ASP A 150 6.52 2.83 -6.04
N LEU A 151 7.64 3.30 -5.51
CA LEU A 151 7.68 4.17 -4.32
C LEU A 151 7.58 5.67 -4.68
N LYS A 152 7.55 6.00 -5.98
CA LYS A 152 7.34 7.35 -6.51
C LYS A 152 6.37 7.31 -7.70
N ALA A 153 5.24 6.67 -7.48
CA ALA A 153 4.26 6.36 -8.52
C ALA A 153 3.87 7.58 -9.37
N SER A 154 3.81 7.35 -10.67
CA SER A 154 3.50 8.40 -11.64
C SER A 154 2.06 8.91 -11.47
N THR A 155 1.86 10.20 -11.63
CA THR A 155 0.51 10.78 -11.67
C THR A 155 -0.21 10.55 -13.00
N LYS A 156 0.51 10.36 -14.10
CA LYS A 156 -0.09 10.25 -15.45
C LYS A 156 0.09 8.89 -16.09
N LYS A 157 1.11 8.13 -15.67
CA LYS A 157 1.48 6.84 -16.28
C LYS A 157 1.25 5.64 -15.37
N GLN A 158 0.48 5.81 -14.29
CA GLN A 158 0.31 4.73 -13.30
C GLN A 158 -0.21 3.44 -13.95
N ALA A 159 -1.18 3.52 -14.85
CA ALA A 159 -1.72 2.35 -15.52
C ALA A 159 -0.69 1.70 -16.47
N GLU A 160 0.04 2.50 -17.26
CA GLU A 160 1.10 2.03 -18.16
C GLU A 160 2.19 1.27 -17.39
N ASP A 161 2.62 1.83 -16.23
CA ASP A 161 3.66 1.25 -15.39
C ASP A 161 3.21 -0.12 -14.82
N VAL A 162 1.96 -0.23 -14.38
CA VAL A 162 1.37 -1.49 -13.89
C VAL A 162 1.24 -2.52 -15.01
N LEU A 163 0.74 -2.12 -16.19
CA LEU A 163 0.61 -3.00 -17.35
C LEU A 163 1.98 -3.49 -17.85
N ALA A 164 3.00 -2.62 -17.80
CA ALA A 164 4.38 -3.02 -18.12
C ALA A 164 4.91 -4.05 -17.11
N ALA A 165 4.65 -3.86 -15.81
CA ALA A 165 5.02 -4.82 -14.79
C ALA A 165 4.35 -6.19 -15.01
N LEU A 166 3.05 -6.22 -15.33
CA LEU A 166 2.32 -7.46 -15.61
C LEU A 166 2.92 -8.25 -16.78
N ARG A 167 3.33 -7.55 -17.85
CA ARG A 167 4.00 -8.20 -18.99
C ARG A 167 5.30 -8.91 -18.61
N THR A 168 6.07 -8.33 -17.67
CA THR A 168 7.32 -8.94 -17.19
C THR A 168 7.09 -10.12 -16.24
N LEU A 169 5.94 -10.15 -15.54
CA LEU A 169 5.59 -11.25 -14.62
C LEU A 169 4.97 -12.46 -15.32
N GLY A 170 4.43 -12.28 -16.54
CA GLY A 170 3.80 -13.33 -17.34
C GLY A 170 4.71 -13.97 -18.39
N SER A 171 5.98 -13.53 -18.50
CA SER A 171 6.98 -14.05 -19.45
C SER A 171 7.84 -15.17 -18.87
#